data_6a2068276fedf7ea289c0479c5ee812f
#
_entry.id   6a2068276fedf7ea289c0479c5ee812f
#
_cell.length_a   1.000
_cell.length_b   1.000
_cell.length_c   1.000
_cell.angle_alpha   90.00
_cell.angle_beta   90.00
_cell.angle_gamma   90.00
#
_symmetry.space_group_name_H-M   'P 1'
#
loop_
_entity.id
_entity.type
_entity.pdbx_description
1 polymer ?
#
loop_
_entity_poly.entity_id
_entity_poly.type
_entity_poly.pdbx_seq_one_letter_code
_entity_poly.pdbx_strand_id
1 'polypeptide(L)'
;MLLQLLFVLVAIIVGARLGGIGLGVMGGVGLVILTFVFGLQPTAPPIDVMLMIVAVISAASCMQAAGGLDYMVKLAERLLRRNPSQVTILSPLVTYLFTFVAGTGHVAYSVLPVIAEVATETKIRPERPLGIAVIASQQAITASPISAATVALLGLLTGFDITLFDILKITIPATLIGVLVGAFLSKKVGKELLEDPEYLRRLEAGMIDTKHVELNDVKTVSYTHL
;
A
#
# COMPACT_ATOMS: atom_id res chain seq x y z
N MET A 1 -23.67 -23.85 -9.34
CA MET A 1 -23.23 -22.46 -9.00
C MET A 1 -22.46 -22.42 -7.67
N LEU A 2 -23.01 -22.88 -6.56
CA LEU A 2 -22.33 -22.77 -5.24
C LEU A 2 -21.00 -23.54 -5.18
N LEU A 3 -20.95 -24.74 -5.75
CA LEU A 3 -19.73 -25.55 -5.83
C LEU A 3 -18.66 -24.91 -6.72
N GLN A 4 -19.04 -24.30 -7.83
CA GLN A 4 -18.13 -23.56 -8.73
C GLN A 4 -17.52 -22.34 -8.01
N LEU A 5 -18.35 -21.58 -7.26
CA LEU A 5 -17.87 -20.47 -6.43
C LEU A 5 -16.89 -20.95 -5.36
N LEU A 6 -17.17 -22.09 -4.72
CA LEU A 6 -16.25 -22.67 -3.74
C LEU A 6 -14.88 -22.98 -4.33
N PHE A 7 -14.83 -23.58 -5.53
CA PHE A 7 -13.56 -23.84 -6.22
C PHE A 7 -12.79 -22.56 -6.56
N VAL A 8 -13.48 -21.51 -7.01
CA VAL A 8 -12.85 -20.20 -7.24
C VAL A 8 -12.26 -19.64 -5.95
N LEU A 9 -13.02 -19.66 -4.86
CA LEU A 9 -12.54 -19.16 -3.56
C LEU A 9 -11.34 -19.98 -3.05
N VAL A 10 -11.36 -21.30 -3.19
CA VAL A 10 -10.23 -22.16 -2.82
C VAL A 10 -9.00 -21.81 -3.67
N ALA A 11 -9.15 -21.65 -4.99
CA ALA A 11 -8.05 -21.26 -5.87
C ALA A 11 -7.45 -19.90 -5.46
N ILE A 12 -8.29 -18.92 -5.13
CA ILE A 12 -7.83 -17.61 -4.65
C ILE A 12 -7.07 -17.75 -3.32
N ILE A 13 -7.61 -18.47 -2.35
CA ILE A 13 -6.98 -18.64 -1.03
C ILE A 13 -5.63 -19.34 -1.14
N VAL A 14 -5.57 -20.44 -1.91
CA VAL A 14 -4.32 -21.19 -2.12
C VAL A 14 -3.32 -20.32 -2.90
N GLY A 15 -3.75 -19.66 -3.96
CA GLY A 15 -2.90 -18.77 -4.75
C GLY A 15 -2.33 -17.60 -3.94
N ALA A 16 -3.16 -17.01 -3.06
CA ALA A 16 -2.73 -15.94 -2.16
C ALA A 16 -1.71 -16.42 -1.12
N ARG A 17 -1.82 -17.66 -0.64
CA ARG A 17 -0.82 -18.25 0.28
C ARG A 17 0.51 -18.56 -0.39
N LEU A 18 0.49 -18.94 -1.67
CA LEU A 18 1.72 -19.19 -2.43
C LEU A 18 2.47 -17.90 -2.76
N GLY A 19 1.75 -16.77 -2.84
CA GLY A 19 2.32 -15.47 -3.18
C GLY A 19 2.87 -15.37 -4.61
N GLY A 20 3.35 -14.19 -5.00
CA GLY A 20 3.97 -13.95 -6.28
C GLY A 20 3.16 -14.47 -7.47
N ILE A 21 3.76 -15.29 -8.32
CA ILE A 21 3.12 -15.89 -9.51
C ILE A 21 2.05 -16.94 -9.13
N GLY A 22 2.08 -17.44 -7.88
CA GLY A 22 1.18 -18.48 -7.42
C GLY A 22 -0.30 -18.17 -7.60
N LEU A 23 -0.71 -16.90 -7.42
CA LEU A 23 -2.10 -16.48 -7.63
C LEU A 23 -2.53 -16.65 -9.09
N GLY A 24 -1.65 -16.30 -10.04
CA GLY A 24 -1.92 -16.47 -11.47
C GLY A 24 -1.98 -17.96 -11.87
N VAL A 25 -1.06 -18.77 -11.37
CA VAL A 25 -1.06 -20.23 -11.62
C VAL A 25 -2.33 -20.88 -11.07
N MET A 26 -2.73 -20.55 -9.84
CA MET A 26 -3.96 -21.08 -9.23
C MET A 26 -5.23 -20.57 -9.93
N GLY A 27 -5.19 -19.36 -10.48
CA GLY A 27 -6.25 -18.85 -11.36
C GLY A 27 -6.38 -19.71 -12.63
N GLY A 28 -5.27 -20.07 -13.27
CA GLY A 28 -5.23 -20.98 -14.41
C GLY A 28 -5.76 -22.39 -14.07
N VAL A 29 -5.34 -22.95 -12.94
CA VAL A 29 -5.85 -24.25 -12.45
C VAL A 29 -7.36 -24.18 -12.19
N GLY A 30 -7.83 -23.10 -11.56
CA GLY A 30 -9.26 -22.87 -11.35
C GLY A 30 -10.05 -22.84 -12.67
N LEU A 31 -9.52 -22.14 -13.69
CA LEU A 31 -10.13 -22.09 -15.00
C LEU A 31 -10.19 -23.46 -15.67
N VAL A 32 -9.12 -24.26 -15.60
CA VAL A 32 -9.08 -25.64 -16.10
C VAL A 32 -10.16 -26.50 -15.45
N ILE A 33 -10.29 -26.42 -14.12
CA ILE A 33 -11.33 -27.16 -13.40
C ILE A 33 -12.73 -26.72 -13.83
N LEU A 34 -12.98 -25.42 -13.92
CA LEU A 34 -14.27 -24.88 -14.33
C LEU A 34 -14.64 -25.31 -15.76
N THR A 35 -13.66 -25.34 -16.66
CA THR A 35 -13.88 -25.71 -18.06
C THR A 35 -14.07 -27.22 -18.24
N PHE A 36 -13.13 -28.02 -17.74
CA PHE A 36 -13.12 -29.45 -18.03
C PHE A 36 -13.97 -30.32 -17.08
N VAL A 37 -14.12 -29.90 -15.81
CA VAL A 37 -14.93 -30.66 -14.83
C VAL A 37 -16.36 -30.16 -14.81
N PHE A 38 -16.57 -28.85 -14.88
CA PHE A 38 -17.90 -28.25 -14.82
C PHE A 38 -18.50 -27.94 -16.19
N GLY A 39 -17.75 -28.12 -17.27
CA GLY A 39 -18.22 -27.89 -18.65
C GLY A 39 -18.54 -26.42 -18.98
N LEU A 40 -17.98 -25.47 -18.21
CA LEU A 40 -18.18 -24.03 -18.48
C LEU A 40 -17.34 -23.63 -19.70
N GLN A 41 -17.93 -22.87 -20.59
CA GLN A 41 -17.20 -22.30 -21.72
C GLN A 41 -16.46 -21.05 -21.25
N PRO A 42 -15.13 -20.98 -21.44
CA PRO A 42 -14.36 -19.79 -21.12
C PRO A 42 -14.78 -18.64 -22.06
N THR A 43 -14.96 -17.47 -21.49
CA THR A 43 -15.14 -16.23 -22.26
C THR A 43 -13.80 -15.75 -22.81
N ALA A 44 -13.84 -14.88 -23.83
CA ALA A 44 -12.63 -14.25 -24.32
C ALA A 44 -11.92 -13.48 -23.20
N PRO A 45 -10.59 -13.60 -23.07
CA PRO A 45 -9.85 -12.85 -22.07
C PRO A 45 -9.96 -11.35 -22.34
N PRO A 46 -10.02 -10.49 -21.29
CA PRO A 46 -10.11 -9.04 -21.45
C PRO A 46 -8.73 -8.46 -21.84
N ILE A 47 -8.34 -8.64 -23.11
CA ILE A 47 -7.01 -8.28 -23.62
C ILE A 47 -6.68 -6.81 -23.41
N ASP A 48 -7.66 -5.92 -23.64
CA ASP A 48 -7.44 -4.48 -23.46
C ASP A 48 -7.08 -4.13 -22.02
N VAL A 49 -7.77 -4.73 -21.04
CA VAL A 49 -7.46 -4.56 -19.61
C VAL A 49 -6.09 -5.12 -19.27
N MET A 50 -5.74 -6.29 -19.81
CA MET A 50 -4.43 -6.91 -19.59
C MET A 50 -3.31 -6.03 -20.15
N LEU A 51 -3.46 -5.49 -21.35
CA LEU A 51 -2.47 -4.60 -21.97
C LEU A 51 -2.33 -3.29 -21.19
N MET A 52 -3.45 -2.71 -20.73
CA MET A 52 -3.39 -1.52 -19.86
C MET A 52 -2.63 -1.79 -18.57
N ILE A 53 -2.89 -2.92 -17.91
CA ILE A 53 -2.17 -3.32 -16.68
C ILE A 53 -0.67 -3.48 -16.96
N VAL A 54 -0.30 -4.17 -18.04
CA VAL A 54 1.12 -4.35 -18.43
C VAL A 54 1.79 -3.00 -18.68
N ALA A 55 1.13 -2.08 -19.40
CA ALA A 55 1.67 -0.76 -19.68
C ALA A 55 1.91 0.04 -18.40
N VAL A 56 0.95 0.03 -17.46
CA VAL A 56 1.07 0.72 -16.17
C VAL A 56 2.20 0.13 -15.31
N ILE A 57 2.27 -1.19 -15.20
CA ILE A 57 3.33 -1.86 -14.43
C ILE A 57 4.71 -1.57 -15.05
N SER A 58 4.82 -1.60 -16.37
CA SER A 58 6.07 -1.28 -17.08
C SER A 58 6.51 0.16 -16.80
N ALA A 59 5.59 1.13 -16.89
CA ALA A 59 5.88 2.53 -16.59
C ALA A 59 6.32 2.73 -15.13
N ALA A 60 5.63 2.11 -14.18
CA ALA A 60 6.00 2.15 -12.76
C ALA A 60 7.38 1.52 -12.51
N SER A 61 7.70 0.40 -13.17
CA SER A 61 9.01 -0.25 -13.07
C SER A 61 10.12 0.61 -13.66
N CYS A 62 9.87 1.30 -14.79
CA CYS A 62 10.83 2.26 -15.36
C CYS A 62 11.09 3.44 -14.41
N MET A 63 10.04 3.98 -13.79
CA MET A 63 10.17 5.04 -12.79
C MET A 63 11.03 4.58 -11.60
N GLN A 64 10.81 3.36 -11.13
CA GLN A 64 11.57 2.76 -10.05
C GLN A 64 13.04 2.58 -10.45
N ALA A 65 13.30 2.02 -11.61
CA ALA A 65 14.67 1.83 -12.14
C ALA A 65 15.41 3.14 -12.36
N ALA A 66 14.69 4.23 -12.66
CA ALA A 66 15.25 5.59 -12.79
C ALA A 66 15.51 6.28 -11.43
N GLY A 67 15.30 5.61 -10.29
CA GLY A 67 15.49 6.20 -8.96
C GLY A 67 14.35 7.11 -8.49
N GLY A 68 13.20 7.10 -9.18
CA GLY A 68 12.03 7.88 -8.80
C GLY A 68 11.49 7.52 -7.41
N LEU A 69 11.58 6.24 -7.04
CA LEU A 69 11.18 5.77 -5.71
C LEU A 69 12.07 6.38 -4.61
N ASP A 70 13.39 6.37 -4.80
CA ASP A 70 14.34 6.95 -3.84
C ASP A 70 14.12 8.44 -3.65
N TYR A 71 13.80 9.15 -4.75
CA TYR A 71 13.46 10.57 -4.67
C TYR A 71 12.18 10.80 -3.85
N MET A 72 11.14 9.97 -4.06
CA MET A 72 9.91 10.05 -3.29
C MET A 72 10.14 9.77 -1.80
N VAL A 73 10.98 8.78 -1.46
CA VAL A 73 11.35 8.49 -0.06
C VAL A 73 12.04 9.68 0.58
N LYS A 74 13.02 10.30 -0.09
CA LYS A 74 13.69 11.52 0.40
C LYS A 74 12.71 12.70 0.59
N LEU A 75 11.73 12.81 -0.29
CA LEU A 75 10.70 13.84 -0.16
C LEU A 75 9.77 13.55 1.04
N ALA A 76 9.38 12.28 1.23
CA ALA A 76 8.61 11.86 2.40
C ALA A 76 9.34 12.17 3.70
N GLU A 77 10.60 11.77 3.80
CA GLU A 77 11.45 12.04 4.96
C GLU A 77 11.49 13.55 5.27
N ARG A 78 11.75 14.37 4.26
CA ARG A 78 11.80 15.84 4.43
C ARG A 78 10.49 16.42 4.93
N LEU A 79 9.36 15.93 4.42
CA LEU A 79 8.02 16.37 4.83
C LEU A 79 7.70 15.92 6.27
N LEU A 80 8.00 14.68 6.62
CA LEU A 80 7.74 14.13 7.95
C LEU A 80 8.61 14.78 9.02
N ARG A 81 9.92 14.95 8.74
CA ARG A 81 10.85 15.60 9.69
C ARG A 81 10.59 17.08 9.87
N ARG A 82 9.91 17.75 8.94
CA ARG A 82 9.54 19.16 9.09
C ARG A 82 8.46 19.39 10.16
N ASN A 83 7.55 18.43 10.35
CA ASN A 83 6.46 18.50 11.33
C ASN A 83 6.30 17.16 12.07
N PRO A 84 7.29 16.76 12.87
CA PRO A 84 7.34 15.42 13.45
C PRO A 84 6.22 15.16 14.47
N SER A 85 5.74 16.20 15.18
CA SER A 85 4.61 16.07 16.11
C SER A 85 3.28 15.70 15.43
N GLN A 86 3.18 15.88 14.10
CA GLN A 86 1.99 15.55 13.32
C GLN A 86 2.17 14.27 12.49
N VAL A 87 3.16 13.46 12.80
CA VAL A 87 3.49 12.24 12.04
C VAL A 87 2.28 11.32 11.85
N THR A 88 1.39 11.19 12.83
CA THR A 88 0.19 10.34 12.73
C THR A 88 -0.81 10.83 11.67
N ILE A 89 -0.85 12.13 11.35
CA ILE A 89 -1.70 12.67 10.29
C ILE A 89 -0.94 12.79 8.97
N LEU A 90 0.32 13.20 9.04
CA LEU A 90 1.14 13.44 7.85
C LEU A 90 1.50 12.13 7.13
N SER A 91 1.81 11.07 7.88
CA SER A 91 2.20 9.77 7.31
C SER A 91 1.16 9.20 6.34
N PRO A 92 -0.12 9.08 6.72
CA PRO A 92 -1.13 8.55 5.80
C PRO A 92 -1.34 9.44 4.58
N LEU A 93 -1.22 10.77 4.70
CA LEU A 93 -1.35 11.68 3.56
C LEU A 93 -0.17 11.52 2.59
N VAL A 94 1.04 11.39 3.10
CA VAL A 94 2.24 11.18 2.28
C VAL A 94 2.19 9.83 1.59
N THR A 95 1.87 8.76 2.31
CA THR A 95 1.76 7.41 1.70
C THR A 95 0.59 7.32 0.72
N TYR A 96 -0.53 7.99 1.01
CA TYR A 96 -1.66 8.09 0.08
C TYR A 96 -1.23 8.76 -1.22
N LEU A 97 -0.63 9.96 -1.14
CA LEU A 97 -0.21 10.72 -2.31
C LEU A 97 0.81 9.94 -3.15
N PHE A 98 1.78 9.31 -2.52
CA PHE A 98 2.81 8.56 -3.22
C PHE A 98 2.24 7.31 -3.90
N THR A 99 1.38 6.57 -3.22
CA THR A 99 0.69 5.42 -3.79
C THR A 99 -0.26 5.84 -4.92
N PHE A 100 -0.96 6.96 -4.76
CA PHE A 100 -1.84 7.52 -5.79
C PHE A 100 -1.07 7.82 -7.08
N VAL A 101 0.10 8.48 -6.97
CA VAL A 101 0.95 8.82 -8.12
C VAL A 101 1.66 7.60 -8.70
N ALA A 102 2.08 6.66 -7.87
CA ALA A 102 2.77 5.46 -8.33
C ALA A 102 1.82 4.35 -8.86
N GLY A 103 0.53 4.41 -8.49
CA GLY A 103 -0.47 3.39 -8.85
C GLY A 103 -0.28 2.03 -8.16
N THR A 104 0.66 1.92 -7.21
CA THR A 104 1.00 0.68 -6.53
C THR A 104 1.32 0.90 -5.05
N GLY A 105 0.88 -0.03 -4.19
CA GLY A 105 1.14 0.02 -2.74
C GLY A 105 2.59 -0.25 -2.33
N HIS A 106 3.43 -0.74 -3.23
CA HIS A 106 4.84 -1.05 -2.91
C HIS A 106 5.63 0.18 -2.46
N VAL A 107 5.27 1.37 -2.93
CA VAL A 107 5.88 2.64 -2.52
C VAL A 107 5.74 2.88 -1.01
N ALA A 108 4.65 2.43 -0.40
CA ALA A 108 4.46 2.58 1.05
C ALA A 108 5.56 1.87 1.84
N TYR A 109 5.98 0.66 1.43
CA TYR A 109 7.03 -0.09 2.15
C TYR A 109 8.35 0.66 2.26
N SER A 110 8.67 1.48 1.27
CA SER A 110 9.89 2.30 1.30
C SER A 110 9.78 3.51 2.23
N VAL A 111 8.56 3.96 2.53
CA VAL A 111 8.31 5.11 3.43
C VAL A 111 8.08 4.67 4.88
N LEU A 112 7.58 3.45 5.11
CA LEU A 112 7.29 2.95 6.46
C LEU A 112 8.49 3.02 7.43
N PRO A 113 9.73 2.68 7.05
CA PRO A 113 10.89 2.81 7.94
C PRO A 113 11.11 4.25 8.41
N VAL A 114 10.96 5.23 7.51
CA VAL A 114 11.08 6.66 7.83
C VAL A 114 9.98 7.09 8.80
N ILE A 115 8.75 6.63 8.59
CA ILE A 115 7.64 6.92 9.52
C ILE A 115 7.93 6.35 10.91
N ALA A 116 8.44 5.11 10.99
CA ALA A 116 8.79 4.48 12.26
C ALA A 116 9.87 5.25 13.00
N GLU A 117 10.92 5.67 12.30
CA GLU A 117 12.03 6.46 12.84
C GLU A 117 11.54 7.79 13.41
N VAL A 118 10.83 8.59 12.60
CA VAL A 118 10.29 9.90 13.03
C VAL A 118 9.32 9.75 14.20
N ALA A 119 8.47 8.72 14.21
CA ALA A 119 7.55 8.47 15.31
C ALA A 119 8.30 8.14 16.61
N THR A 120 9.35 7.31 16.53
CA THR A 120 10.18 6.94 17.68
C THR A 120 10.95 8.13 18.22
N GLU A 121 11.56 8.96 17.37
CA GLU A 121 12.27 10.19 17.74
C GLU A 121 11.35 11.17 18.48
N THR A 122 10.09 11.25 18.09
CA THR A 122 9.09 12.13 18.71
C THR A 122 8.32 11.50 19.85
N LYS A 123 8.71 10.29 20.27
CA LYS A 123 8.05 9.53 21.34
C LYS A 123 6.57 9.23 21.07
N ILE A 124 6.17 9.29 19.81
CA ILE A 124 4.83 8.88 19.36
C ILE A 124 4.88 7.38 19.11
N ARG A 125 3.87 6.67 19.60
CA ARG A 125 3.73 5.22 19.39
C ARG A 125 3.74 4.87 17.89
N PRO A 126 4.76 4.15 17.35
CA PRO A 126 4.94 3.94 15.92
C PRO A 126 3.77 3.21 15.25
N GLU A 127 3.07 2.34 15.97
CA GLU A 127 1.92 1.60 15.42
C GLU A 127 0.79 2.52 14.97
N ARG A 128 0.66 3.72 15.57
CA ARG A 128 -0.36 4.71 15.18
C ARG A 128 -0.15 5.21 13.75
N PRO A 129 0.98 5.89 13.44
CA PRO A 129 1.22 6.37 12.08
C PRO A 129 1.46 5.25 11.07
N LEU A 130 2.10 4.14 11.44
CA LEU A 130 2.35 3.02 10.55
C LEU A 130 1.04 2.33 10.12
N GLY A 131 0.16 2.02 11.06
CA GLY A 131 -1.10 1.35 10.76
C GLY A 131 -1.96 2.15 9.79
N ILE A 132 -2.14 3.45 10.06
CA ILE A 132 -2.96 4.30 9.18
C ILE A 132 -2.25 4.60 7.85
N ALA A 133 -0.92 4.66 7.81
CA ALA A 133 -0.16 4.84 6.57
C ALA A 133 -0.37 3.65 5.61
N VAL A 134 -0.36 2.42 6.12
CA VAL A 134 -0.65 1.22 5.33
C VAL A 134 -2.08 1.25 4.81
N ILE A 135 -3.06 1.57 5.65
CA ILE A 135 -4.47 1.70 5.25
C ILE A 135 -4.62 2.77 4.16
N ALA A 136 -3.99 3.92 4.34
CA ALA A 136 -4.01 5.03 3.38
C ALA A 136 -3.43 4.63 2.01
N SER A 137 -2.34 3.88 2.01
CA SER A 137 -1.76 3.33 0.79
C SER A 137 -2.74 2.40 0.06
N GLN A 138 -3.41 1.48 0.76
CA GLN A 138 -4.39 0.58 0.15
C GLN A 138 -5.61 1.35 -0.40
N GLN A 139 -6.07 2.37 0.32
CA GLN A 139 -7.15 3.24 -0.16
C GLN A 139 -6.73 4.04 -1.41
N ALA A 140 -5.49 4.51 -1.46
CA ALA A 140 -4.95 5.25 -2.61
C ALA A 140 -4.91 4.41 -3.90
N ILE A 141 -4.71 3.09 -3.81
CA ILE A 141 -4.76 2.20 -4.99
C ILE A 141 -6.12 2.28 -5.67
N THR A 142 -7.22 2.30 -4.91
CA THR A 142 -8.58 2.37 -5.47
C THR A 142 -8.93 3.75 -6.03
N ALA A 143 -8.22 4.78 -5.60
CA ALA A 143 -8.38 6.15 -6.06
C ALA A 143 -7.39 6.54 -7.18
N SER A 144 -6.35 5.74 -7.41
CA SER A 144 -5.32 6.07 -8.40
C SER A 144 -5.81 5.80 -9.83
N PRO A 145 -5.68 6.77 -10.74
CA PRO A 145 -6.07 6.59 -12.15
C PRO A 145 -5.21 5.58 -12.89
N ILE A 146 -4.01 5.33 -12.39
CA ILE A 146 -3.02 4.44 -13.03
C ILE A 146 -2.90 3.09 -12.31
N SER A 147 -3.71 2.82 -11.29
CA SER A 147 -3.69 1.53 -10.63
C SER A 147 -4.36 0.44 -11.48
N ALA A 148 -3.81 -0.78 -11.41
CA ALA A 148 -4.40 -1.92 -12.08
C ALA A 148 -5.86 -2.18 -11.65
N ALA A 149 -6.19 -1.90 -10.39
CA ALA A 149 -7.53 -2.08 -9.84
C ALA A 149 -8.55 -1.12 -10.48
N THR A 150 -8.21 0.17 -10.58
CA THR A 150 -9.08 1.19 -11.20
C THR A 150 -9.24 0.95 -12.69
N VAL A 151 -8.16 0.58 -13.39
CA VAL A 151 -8.17 0.24 -14.80
C VAL A 151 -9.04 -1.00 -15.07
N ALA A 152 -8.91 -2.04 -14.24
CA ALA A 152 -9.76 -3.22 -14.36
C ALA A 152 -11.23 -2.91 -14.10
N LEU A 153 -11.55 -2.09 -13.10
CA LEU A 153 -12.91 -1.63 -12.83
C LEU A 153 -13.48 -0.86 -14.03
N LEU A 154 -12.71 0.07 -14.60
CA LEU A 154 -13.13 0.80 -15.80
C LEU A 154 -13.42 -0.15 -16.95
N GLY A 155 -12.59 -1.16 -17.19
CA GLY A 155 -12.80 -2.18 -18.22
C GLY A 155 -14.09 -2.98 -18.02
N LEU A 156 -14.46 -3.27 -16.76
CA LEU A 156 -15.73 -3.95 -16.46
C LEU A 156 -16.95 -3.06 -16.64
N LEU A 157 -16.79 -1.75 -16.61
CA LEU A 157 -17.86 -0.76 -16.71
C LEU A 157 -18.03 -0.17 -18.13
N THR A 158 -17.31 -0.68 -19.11
CA THR A 158 -17.35 -0.18 -20.51
C THR A 158 -18.74 -0.17 -21.16
N GLY A 159 -19.67 -1.01 -20.67
CA GLY A 159 -21.07 -1.05 -21.16
C GLY A 159 -22.01 -0.03 -20.53
N PHE A 160 -21.54 0.83 -19.61
CA PHE A 160 -22.37 1.74 -18.81
C PHE A 160 -22.09 3.23 -19.07
N ASP A 161 -21.33 3.57 -20.11
CA ASP A 161 -20.91 4.94 -20.43
C ASP A 161 -20.20 5.67 -19.28
N ILE A 162 -19.55 4.90 -18.38
CA ILE A 162 -18.81 5.41 -17.24
C ILE A 162 -17.37 5.70 -17.66
N THR A 163 -16.91 6.91 -17.38
CA THR A 163 -15.55 7.34 -17.65
C THR A 163 -14.64 7.17 -16.42
N LEU A 164 -13.32 7.18 -16.63
CA LEU A 164 -12.36 7.20 -15.54
C LEU A 164 -12.61 8.35 -14.56
N PHE A 165 -12.96 9.53 -15.08
CA PHE A 165 -13.24 10.70 -14.25
C PHE A 165 -14.46 10.51 -13.34
N ASP A 166 -15.48 9.77 -13.78
CA ASP A 166 -16.65 9.50 -12.96
C ASP A 166 -16.32 8.59 -11.79
N ILE A 167 -15.45 7.60 -12.01
CA ILE A 167 -14.91 6.76 -10.93
C ILE A 167 -14.09 7.62 -9.95
N LEU A 168 -13.16 8.44 -10.44
CA LEU A 168 -12.26 9.23 -9.60
C LEU A 168 -12.99 10.31 -8.79
N LYS A 169 -14.02 10.93 -9.32
CA LYS A 169 -14.87 11.89 -8.59
C LYS A 169 -15.49 11.29 -7.32
N ILE A 170 -15.71 9.99 -7.29
CA ILE A 170 -16.28 9.29 -6.13
C ILE A 170 -15.16 8.72 -5.26
N THR A 171 -14.18 8.04 -5.86
CA THR A 171 -13.16 7.31 -5.10
C THR A 171 -12.18 8.22 -4.38
N ILE A 172 -11.75 9.33 -5.00
CA ILE A 172 -10.80 10.25 -4.36
C ILE A 172 -11.38 10.88 -3.08
N PRO A 173 -12.53 11.55 -3.09
CA PRO A 173 -13.06 12.14 -1.86
C PRO A 173 -13.44 11.09 -0.82
N ALA A 174 -14.02 9.95 -1.23
CA ALA A 174 -14.41 8.90 -0.29
C ALA A 174 -13.20 8.31 0.45
N THR A 175 -12.13 7.99 -0.27
CA THR A 175 -10.91 7.42 0.31
C THR A 175 -10.15 8.45 1.15
N LEU A 176 -10.06 9.71 0.72
CA LEU A 176 -9.43 10.78 1.51
C LEU A 176 -10.16 11.02 2.81
N ILE A 177 -11.50 11.09 2.80
CA ILE A 177 -12.29 11.22 4.03
C ILE A 177 -12.04 10.04 4.94
N GLY A 178 -12.08 8.81 4.41
CA GLY A 178 -11.80 7.59 5.17
C GLY A 178 -10.42 7.61 5.81
N VAL A 179 -9.39 8.01 5.07
CA VAL A 179 -8.01 8.14 5.56
C VAL A 179 -7.90 9.21 6.66
N LEU A 180 -8.50 10.37 6.47
CA LEU A 180 -8.48 11.45 7.47
C LEU A 180 -9.18 11.04 8.76
N VAL A 181 -10.37 10.45 8.66
CA VAL A 181 -11.10 9.94 9.82
C VAL A 181 -10.28 8.86 10.53
N GLY A 182 -9.70 7.92 9.78
CA GLY A 182 -8.82 6.88 10.31
C GLY A 182 -7.60 7.47 11.03
N ALA A 183 -6.97 8.50 10.46
CA ALA A 183 -5.83 9.20 11.06
C ALA A 183 -6.20 9.88 12.40
N PHE A 184 -7.38 10.48 12.45
CA PHE A 184 -7.89 11.09 13.69
C PHE A 184 -8.15 10.05 14.78
N LEU A 185 -8.78 8.93 14.41
CA LEU A 185 -9.06 7.83 15.35
C LEU A 185 -7.77 7.16 15.82
N SER A 186 -6.79 7.00 14.94
CA SER A 186 -5.50 6.37 15.25
C SER A 186 -4.67 7.16 16.27
N LYS A 187 -4.87 8.47 16.40
CA LYS A 187 -4.19 9.28 17.43
C LYS A 187 -4.43 8.80 18.87
N LYS A 188 -5.58 8.19 19.12
CA LYS A 188 -6.00 7.74 20.46
C LYS A 188 -5.79 6.23 20.69
N VAL A 189 -5.20 5.51 19.74
CA VAL A 189 -4.99 4.07 19.83
C VAL A 189 -3.79 3.76 20.71
N GLY A 190 -4.00 2.91 21.72
CA GLY A 190 -2.95 2.45 22.64
C GLY A 190 -2.49 3.49 23.64
N LYS A 191 -1.64 3.07 24.59
CA LYS A 191 -1.00 3.95 25.57
C LYS A 191 0.08 4.82 24.93
N GLU A 192 0.45 5.92 25.56
CA GLU A 192 1.63 6.67 25.17
C GLU A 192 2.90 5.80 25.29
N LEU A 193 3.88 6.05 24.43
CA LEU A 193 5.07 5.18 24.33
C LEU A 193 5.83 5.08 25.66
N LEU A 194 5.93 6.18 26.38
CA LEU A 194 6.61 6.25 27.70
C LEU A 194 5.78 5.64 28.85
N GLU A 195 4.50 5.34 28.63
CA GLU A 195 3.63 4.67 29.61
C GLU A 195 3.45 3.17 29.32
N ASP A 196 4.08 2.67 28.27
CA ASP A 196 4.00 1.25 27.87
C ASP A 196 5.08 0.44 28.59
N PRO A 197 4.71 -0.49 29.50
CA PRO A 197 5.68 -1.29 30.25
C PRO A 197 6.60 -2.13 29.37
N GLU A 198 6.10 -2.61 28.23
CA GLU A 198 6.91 -3.39 27.30
C GLU A 198 7.95 -2.54 26.58
N TYR A 199 7.59 -1.32 26.21
CA TYR A 199 8.54 -0.36 25.65
C TYR A 199 9.67 -0.04 26.66
N LEU A 200 9.30 0.27 27.90
CA LEU A 200 10.27 0.58 28.95
C LEU A 200 11.19 -0.62 29.21
N ARG A 201 10.65 -1.83 29.29
CA ARG A 201 11.43 -3.05 29.44
C ARG A 201 12.45 -3.25 28.32
N ARG A 202 12.05 -3.01 27.05
CA ARG A 202 12.94 -3.13 25.89
C ARG A 202 13.99 -2.04 25.86
N LEU A 203 13.65 -0.86 26.33
CA LEU A 203 14.55 0.27 26.44
C LEU A 203 15.65 -0.04 27.50
N GLU A 204 15.25 -0.52 28.68
CA GLU A 204 16.18 -0.94 29.76
C GLU A 204 17.06 -2.12 29.33
N ALA A 205 16.53 -3.04 28.54
CA ALA A 205 17.28 -4.17 28.00
C ALA A 205 18.23 -3.79 26.84
N GLY A 206 18.28 -2.50 26.43
CA GLY A 206 19.14 -2.04 25.33
C GLY A 206 18.74 -2.59 23.96
N MET A 207 17.50 -3.08 23.83
CA MET A 207 16.96 -3.62 22.56
C MET A 207 16.49 -2.53 21.60
N ILE A 208 16.37 -1.29 22.11
CA ILE A 208 15.95 -0.12 21.32
C ILE A 208 17.16 0.79 21.23
N ASP A 209 17.67 1.02 20.01
CA ASP A 209 18.80 1.90 19.79
C ASP A 209 18.34 3.37 19.93
N THR A 210 18.74 3.98 21.04
CA THR A 210 18.43 5.38 21.35
C THR A 210 19.45 6.36 20.74
N LYS A 211 20.48 5.87 20.05
CA LYS A 211 21.57 6.71 19.52
C LYS A 211 21.11 7.68 18.40
N HIS A 212 19.92 7.49 17.86
CA HIS A 212 19.32 8.44 16.92
C HIS A 212 18.48 9.53 17.58
N VAL A 213 18.40 9.57 18.90
CA VAL A 213 17.66 10.61 19.67
C VAL A 213 18.49 11.87 19.93
N GLU A 214 19.79 11.83 19.73
CA GLU A 214 20.64 13.03 19.75
C GLU A 214 20.74 13.62 18.35
N LEU A 215 19.99 14.70 18.16
CA LEU A 215 20.08 15.63 17.03
C LEU A 215 21.50 16.21 16.96
N ASN A 216 22.38 15.65 16.14
CA ASN A 216 23.46 16.34 15.43
C ASN A 216 24.39 15.30 14.80
N ASP A 217 24.06 14.87 13.63
CA ASP A 217 24.96 14.61 12.51
C ASP A 217 24.21 13.85 11.42
N VAL A 218 23.84 14.59 10.40
CA VAL A 218 23.32 14.03 9.15
C VAL A 218 24.47 13.29 8.47
N LYS A 219 24.73 12.05 8.82
CA LYS A 219 25.48 11.12 7.99
C LYS A 219 24.50 10.36 7.13
N THR A 220 24.53 10.68 5.85
CA THR A 220 23.90 9.95 4.76
C THR A 220 24.11 8.45 4.95
N VAL A 221 23.06 7.74 5.31
CA VAL A 221 23.09 6.27 5.29
C VAL A 221 22.99 5.88 3.81
N SER A 222 24.14 5.51 3.25
CA SER A 222 24.25 4.89 1.94
C SER A 222 23.62 3.50 2.02
N TYR A 223 22.48 3.33 1.40
CA TYR A 223 21.95 2.00 1.09
C TYR A 223 22.72 1.41 -0.09
N THR A 224 23.99 1.04 0.14
CA THR A 224 24.72 0.12 -0.71
C THR A 224 24.76 -1.21 0.03
N HIS A 225 23.99 -2.15 -0.41
CA HIS A 225 24.08 -3.60 -0.36
C HIS A 225 22.70 -4.23 -0.16
N LEU A 226 22.06 -4.54 -1.24
CA LEU A 226 21.59 -5.90 -1.60
C LEU A 226 21.26 -5.88 -3.10
#